data_437b5286bb134a693b144fd874d12fa5
#
_entry.id   437b5286bb134a693b144fd874d12fa5
#
_cell.length_a   1.000
_cell.length_b   1.000
_cell.length_c   1.000
_cell.angle_alpha   90.00
_cell.angle_beta   90.00
_cell.angle_gamma   90.00
#
_symmetry.space_group_name_H-M   'P 1'
#
loop_
_entity.id
_entity.type
_entity.pdbx_description
1 polymer ?
#
loop_
_entity_poly.entity_id
_entity_poly.type
_entity_poly.pdbx_seq_one_letter_code
_entity_poly.pdbx_strand_id
1 'polypeptide(L)'
;MIILYVHALAATGVVRNVRILAAELAARGLAVELVTALPGGEGVTGVPHHALLAGPYPSRPREKLQAIAALRRHLQSRGQATLISAGNHGHGTAWAASQGLRDVRRIYRISNDIMRSAVGAPSGGLGRLGRTAMARLLARDADHLVLVSPILADTPAFAGAARAGKVAVIPNGIDADAARFLADGPVPHRWMGRTPPVILAIGRLALQKNFATLLAAFAILRRQRPARLIILGESRDRACYSLRAQAKALGIADDLDLPGTVDNVFPWLAHADAFVLPSWWEGSPNVLLEAMAVDVPIVASRSAGNAVDLLDHGRCGLLVDPADAAAMADALARQLDLATAIRPGDRIDHFGLDALSDAWVRLLR
;
A
#
# COMPACT_ATOMS: atom_id res chain seq x y z
N MET A 1 -19.98 6.29 17.60
CA MET A 1 -19.90 5.20 16.59
C MET A 1 -18.86 5.55 15.53
N ILE A 2 -17.96 4.63 15.18
CA ILE A 2 -16.96 4.80 14.12
C ILE A 2 -17.42 4.03 12.90
N ILE A 3 -17.50 4.71 11.75
CA ILE A 3 -17.92 4.14 10.47
C ILE A 3 -16.73 4.14 9.53
N LEU A 4 -16.19 2.95 9.24
CA LEU A 4 -15.14 2.76 8.25
C LEU A 4 -15.76 2.51 6.88
N TYR A 5 -15.66 3.49 5.98
CA TYR A 5 -16.26 3.42 4.65
C TYR A 5 -15.22 3.13 3.56
N VAL A 6 -15.48 2.08 2.78
CA VAL A 6 -14.79 1.78 1.52
C VAL A 6 -15.81 1.45 0.43
N HIS A 7 -15.46 1.63 -0.84
CA HIS A 7 -16.42 1.39 -1.93
C HIS A 7 -16.82 -0.09 -2.05
N ALA A 8 -15.86 -1.00 -1.91
CA ALA A 8 -16.07 -2.45 -1.94
C ALA A 8 -14.92 -3.16 -1.21
N LEU A 9 -15.15 -4.38 -0.69
CA LEU A 9 -14.12 -5.23 -0.09
C LEU A 9 -13.35 -6.02 -1.18
N ALA A 10 -12.68 -5.31 -2.07
CA ALA A 10 -11.82 -5.91 -3.08
C ALA A 10 -10.48 -6.36 -2.46
N ALA A 11 -9.80 -7.33 -3.09
CA ALA A 11 -8.47 -7.80 -2.68
C ALA A 11 -7.38 -6.75 -2.96
N THR A 12 -7.35 -5.68 -2.19
CA THR A 12 -6.38 -4.57 -2.30
C THR A 12 -5.72 -4.27 -0.97
N GLY A 13 -4.50 -3.73 -1.01
CA GLY A 13 -3.79 -3.30 0.19
C GLY A 13 -4.56 -2.26 1.03
N VAL A 14 -5.36 -1.40 0.39
CA VAL A 14 -6.22 -0.42 1.09
C VAL A 14 -7.29 -1.13 1.92
N VAL A 15 -7.99 -2.09 1.33
CA VAL A 15 -9.05 -2.85 2.02
C VAL A 15 -8.47 -3.70 3.14
N ARG A 16 -7.32 -4.36 2.89
CA ARG A 16 -6.61 -5.10 3.94
C ARG A 16 -6.31 -4.20 5.16
N ASN A 17 -5.76 -3.01 4.93
CA ASN A 17 -5.46 -2.07 6.01
C ASN A 17 -6.71 -1.53 6.71
N VAL A 18 -7.83 -1.37 6.02
CA VAL A 18 -9.11 -0.99 6.65
C VAL A 18 -9.65 -2.11 7.53
N ARG A 19 -9.52 -3.37 7.10
CA ARG A 19 -9.91 -4.54 7.90
C ARG A 19 -9.06 -4.66 9.16
N ILE A 20 -7.74 -4.49 9.04
CA ILE A 20 -6.82 -4.43 10.19
C ILE A 20 -7.24 -3.32 11.15
N LEU A 21 -7.44 -2.11 10.65
CA LEU A 21 -7.87 -0.98 11.49
C LEU A 21 -9.22 -1.23 12.18
N ALA A 22 -10.18 -1.83 11.47
CA ALA A 22 -11.48 -2.18 12.04
C ALA A 22 -11.35 -3.17 13.20
N ALA A 23 -10.54 -4.23 13.01
CA ALA A 23 -10.26 -5.23 14.03
C ALA A 23 -9.58 -4.61 15.25
N GLU A 24 -8.53 -3.81 15.03
CA GLU A 24 -7.75 -3.18 16.11
C GLU A 24 -8.57 -2.19 16.94
N LEU A 25 -9.38 -1.35 16.30
CA LEU A 25 -10.24 -0.41 17.03
C LEU A 25 -11.34 -1.14 17.80
N ALA A 26 -11.91 -2.21 17.24
CA ALA A 26 -12.90 -3.04 17.94
C ALA A 26 -12.26 -3.78 19.13
N ALA A 27 -11.06 -4.34 18.99
CA ALA A 27 -10.31 -4.97 20.08
C ALA A 27 -9.99 -4.00 21.23
N ARG A 28 -9.88 -2.68 20.94
CA ARG A 28 -9.74 -1.60 21.94
C ARG A 28 -11.08 -1.15 22.54
N GLY A 29 -12.19 -1.87 22.28
CA GLY A 29 -13.52 -1.60 22.85
C GLY A 29 -14.26 -0.44 22.19
N LEU A 30 -13.81 0.06 21.05
CA LEU A 30 -14.49 1.11 20.33
C LEU A 30 -15.65 0.54 19.49
N ALA A 31 -16.78 1.26 19.45
CA ALA A 31 -17.90 0.87 18.63
C ALA A 31 -17.59 1.18 17.14
N VAL A 32 -17.28 0.14 16.36
CA VAL A 32 -16.85 0.22 14.96
C VAL A 32 -17.83 -0.55 14.08
N GLU A 33 -18.13 -0.03 12.92
CA GLU A 33 -18.80 -0.74 11.83
C GLU A 33 -18.06 -0.52 10.51
N LEU A 34 -18.07 -1.55 9.66
CA LEU A 34 -17.55 -1.51 8.30
C LEU A 34 -18.69 -1.30 7.33
N VAL A 35 -18.62 -0.25 6.52
CA VAL A 35 -19.67 0.10 5.56
C VAL A 35 -19.09 0.10 4.15
N THR A 36 -19.75 -0.61 3.24
CA THR A 36 -19.38 -0.66 1.83
C THR A 36 -20.50 -0.18 0.93
N ALA A 37 -20.18 0.39 -0.23
CA ALA A 37 -21.19 0.67 -1.24
C ALA A 37 -21.71 -0.63 -1.85
N LEU A 38 -20.82 -1.55 -2.22
CA LEU A 38 -21.17 -2.82 -2.87
C LEU A 38 -21.07 -4.00 -1.90
N PRO A 39 -21.88 -5.04 -2.09
CA PRO A 39 -21.79 -6.28 -1.32
C PRO A 39 -20.58 -7.12 -1.72
N GLY A 40 -20.29 -8.15 -0.93
CA GLY A 40 -19.25 -9.13 -1.17
C GLY A 40 -17.93 -8.82 -0.46
N GLY A 41 -17.00 -9.76 -0.58
CA GLY A 41 -15.75 -9.78 0.16
C GLY A 41 -15.92 -10.22 1.62
N GLU A 42 -14.81 -10.58 2.25
CA GLU A 42 -14.81 -10.99 3.66
C GLU A 42 -14.87 -9.77 4.58
N GLY A 43 -15.78 -9.80 5.54
CA GLY A 43 -15.84 -8.82 6.63
C GLY A 43 -14.70 -8.98 7.65
N VAL A 44 -14.93 -8.46 8.84
CA VAL A 44 -14.02 -8.59 9.99
C VAL A 44 -14.80 -9.23 11.13
N THR A 45 -14.27 -10.29 11.71
CA THR A 45 -14.91 -10.98 12.84
C THR A 45 -15.14 -10.01 14.00
N GLY A 46 -16.36 -10.01 14.53
CA GLY A 46 -16.73 -9.11 15.62
C GLY A 46 -17.02 -7.65 15.23
N VAL A 47 -16.90 -7.30 13.94
CA VAL A 47 -17.23 -5.97 13.42
C VAL A 47 -18.44 -6.06 12.48
N PRO A 48 -19.56 -5.36 12.77
CA PRO A 48 -20.70 -5.32 11.86
C PRO A 48 -20.32 -4.82 10.47
N HIS A 49 -20.80 -5.50 9.42
CA HIS A 49 -20.58 -5.09 8.03
C HIS A 49 -21.90 -4.79 7.36
N HIS A 50 -22.01 -3.61 6.75
CA HIS A 50 -23.20 -3.13 6.05
C HIS A 50 -22.87 -2.82 4.59
N ALA A 51 -23.42 -3.61 3.66
CA ALA A 51 -23.42 -3.29 2.24
C ALA A 51 -24.62 -2.40 1.93
N LEU A 52 -24.40 -1.20 1.41
CA LEU A 52 -25.43 -0.18 1.19
C LEU A 52 -26.29 -0.47 -0.04
N LEU A 53 -25.76 -1.11 -1.05
CA LEU A 53 -26.43 -1.46 -2.31
C LEU A 53 -26.53 -2.98 -2.43
N ALA A 54 -27.56 -3.46 -3.12
CA ALA A 54 -27.77 -4.89 -3.34
C ALA A 54 -26.77 -5.50 -4.36
N GLY A 55 -26.13 -4.66 -5.18
CA GLY A 55 -25.17 -5.09 -6.20
C GLY A 55 -24.67 -3.92 -7.03
N PRO A 56 -23.77 -4.19 -8.00
CA PRO A 56 -23.27 -3.16 -8.90
C PRO A 56 -24.35 -2.66 -9.86
N TYR A 57 -24.26 -1.40 -10.24
CA TYR A 57 -25.14 -0.78 -11.21
C TYR A 57 -24.55 -0.80 -12.63
N PRO A 58 -25.37 -0.78 -13.67
CA PRO A 58 -24.90 -0.78 -15.07
C PRO A 58 -24.00 0.42 -15.42
N SER A 59 -24.13 1.53 -14.70
CA SER A 59 -23.29 2.71 -14.91
C SER A 59 -22.68 3.21 -13.60
N ARG A 60 -21.36 3.50 -13.61
CA ARG A 60 -20.63 4.05 -12.48
C ARG A 60 -21.21 5.36 -11.89
N PRO A 61 -21.73 6.33 -12.71
CA PRO A 61 -22.36 7.52 -12.15
C PRO A 61 -23.63 7.21 -11.34
N ARG A 62 -24.49 6.29 -11.84
CA ARG A 62 -25.70 5.87 -11.12
C ARG A 62 -25.34 5.17 -9.82
N GLU A 63 -24.38 4.25 -9.85
CA GLU A 63 -23.88 3.56 -8.66
C GLU A 63 -23.40 4.53 -7.59
N LYS A 64 -22.61 5.54 -7.98
CA LYS A 64 -22.14 6.58 -7.06
C LYS A 64 -23.29 7.39 -6.45
N LEU A 65 -24.27 7.81 -7.25
CA LEU A 65 -25.43 8.55 -6.75
C LEU A 65 -26.24 7.74 -5.74
N GLN A 66 -26.48 6.46 -6.03
CA GLN A 66 -27.18 5.57 -5.11
C GLN A 66 -26.37 5.29 -3.84
N ALA A 67 -25.06 5.12 -3.96
CA ALA A 67 -24.17 4.97 -2.82
C ALA A 67 -24.15 6.22 -1.92
N ILE A 68 -24.15 7.43 -2.51
CA ILE A 68 -24.26 8.68 -1.76
C ILE A 68 -25.57 8.74 -0.96
N ALA A 69 -26.71 8.48 -1.61
CA ALA A 69 -28.02 8.52 -0.95
C ALA A 69 -28.15 7.46 0.15
N ALA A 70 -27.63 6.25 -0.09
CA ALA A 70 -27.67 5.16 0.87
C ALA A 70 -26.75 5.42 2.06
N LEU A 71 -25.51 5.88 1.82
CA LEU A 71 -24.57 6.25 2.89
C LEU A 71 -25.13 7.42 3.73
N ARG A 72 -25.74 8.42 3.10
CA ARG A 72 -26.38 9.53 3.83
C ARG A 72 -27.46 9.02 4.79
N ARG A 73 -28.37 8.15 4.32
CA ARG A 73 -29.41 7.56 5.16
C ARG A 73 -28.81 6.76 6.33
N HIS A 74 -27.75 6.00 6.04
CA HIS A 74 -27.04 5.22 7.05
C HIS A 74 -26.42 6.15 8.12
N LEU A 75 -25.73 7.22 7.73
CA LEU A 75 -25.17 8.21 8.65
C LEU A 75 -26.26 8.87 9.51
N GLN A 76 -27.39 9.25 8.90
CA GLN A 76 -28.52 9.86 9.62
C GLN A 76 -29.13 8.91 10.67
N SER A 77 -29.17 7.60 10.38
CA SER A 77 -29.70 6.61 11.33
C SER A 77 -28.78 6.37 12.54
N ARG A 78 -27.50 6.75 12.45
CA ARG A 78 -26.51 6.56 13.53
C ARG A 78 -26.39 7.75 14.48
N GLY A 79 -26.90 8.93 14.12
CA GLY A 79 -26.73 10.14 14.90
C GLY A 79 -25.26 10.57 14.95
N GLN A 80 -24.69 10.71 16.15
CA GLN A 80 -23.27 11.04 16.32
C GLN A 80 -22.36 9.94 15.78
N ALA A 81 -21.55 10.27 14.78
CA ALA A 81 -20.64 9.30 14.15
C ALA A 81 -19.33 9.94 13.69
N THR A 82 -18.26 9.15 13.70
CA THR A 82 -17.00 9.46 13.00
C THR A 82 -16.94 8.66 11.72
N LEU A 83 -17.05 9.33 10.58
CA LEU A 83 -16.93 8.73 9.27
C LEU A 83 -15.46 8.74 8.85
N ILE A 84 -14.84 7.56 8.77
CA ILE A 84 -13.50 7.37 8.24
C ILE A 84 -13.61 6.82 6.83
N SER A 85 -13.34 7.64 5.84
CA SER A 85 -13.30 7.20 4.44
C SER A 85 -11.90 6.75 4.06
N ALA A 86 -11.77 5.57 3.46
CA ALA A 86 -10.51 5.04 2.97
C ALA A 86 -10.60 4.64 1.49
N GLY A 87 -9.48 4.84 0.79
CA GLY A 87 -9.37 4.55 -0.64
C GLY A 87 -9.95 5.64 -1.54
N ASN A 88 -9.20 5.98 -2.58
CA ASN A 88 -9.46 7.13 -3.45
C ASN A 88 -10.84 7.10 -4.13
N HIS A 89 -11.45 5.93 -4.31
CA HIS A 89 -12.78 5.79 -4.92
C HIS A 89 -13.92 6.13 -3.95
N GLY A 90 -13.70 6.04 -2.63
CA GLY A 90 -14.71 6.26 -1.59
C GLY A 90 -14.84 7.72 -1.15
N HIS A 91 -13.77 8.51 -1.24
CA HIS A 91 -13.75 9.85 -0.65
C HIS A 91 -14.83 10.80 -1.17
N GLY A 92 -15.04 10.85 -2.48
CA GLY A 92 -16.07 11.69 -3.07
C GLY A 92 -17.50 11.30 -2.64
N THR A 93 -17.77 10.00 -2.49
CA THR A 93 -19.05 9.49 -1.98
C THR A 93 -19.23 9.86 -0.50
N ALA A 94 -18.20 9.65 0.32
CA ALA A 94 -18.20 9.99 1.74
C ALA A 94 -18.41 11.49 1.96
N TRP A 95 -17.69 12.32 1.21
CA TRP A 95 -17.86 13.76 1.21
C TRP A 95 -19.30 14.14 0.90
N ALA A 96 -19.84 13.73 -0.25
CA ALA A 96 -21.17 14.14 -0.68
C ALA A 96 -22.29 13.65 0.26
N ALA A 97 -22.15 12.43 0.78
CA ALA A 97 -23.14 11.84 1.70
C ALA A 97 -23.19 12.55 3.06
N SER A 98 -22.07 13.07 3.54
CA SER A 98 -21.97 13.70 4.86
C SER A 98 -22.22 15.21 4.88
N GLN A 99 -22.41 15.85 3.72
CA GLN A 99 -22.64 17.29 3.67
C GLN A 99 -23.88 17.71 4.46
N GLY A 100 -23.74 18.75 5.31
CA GLY A 100 -24.79 19.26 6.15
C GLY A 100 -25.15 18.42 7.38
N LEU A 101 -24.50 17.27 7.59
CA LEU A 101 -24.65 16.48 8.81
C LEU A 101 -23.66 17.00 9.87
N ARG A 102 -24.17 17.74 10.85
CA ARG A 102 -23.33 18.40 11.88
C ARG A 102 -22.75 17.43 12.90
N ASP A 103 -23.45 16.32 13.12
CA ASP A 103 -23.05 15.28 14.09
C ASP A 103 -22.09 14.22 13.51
N VAL A 104 -21.61 14.43 12.28
CA VAL A 104 -20.68 13.52 11.61
C VAL A 104 -19.30 14.16 11.52
N ARG A 105 -18.34 13.63 12.30
CA ARG A 105 -16.90 13.96 12.17
C ARG A 105 -16.34 13.26 10.95
N ARG A 106 -15.60 13.96 10.09
CA ARG A 106 -15.10 13.47 8.79
C ARG A 106 -13.60 13.29 8.81
N ILE A 107 -13.16 12.06 8.61
CA ILE A 107 -11.75 11.71 8.50
C ILE A 107 -11.50 11.06 7.14
N TYR A 108 -10.58 11.62 6.36
CA TYR A 108 -10.18 11.05 5.07
C TYR A 108 -8.79 10.43 5.22
N ARG A 109 -8.71 9.09 5.08
CA ARG A 109 -7.46 8.35 5.11
C ARG A 109 -6.89 8.24 3.71
N ILE A 110 -5.89 9.06 3.40
CA ILE A 110 -5.23 9.13 2.11
C ILE A 110 -4.15 8.04 2.04
N SER A 111 -4.43 7.01 1.25
CA SER A 111 -3.62 5.78 1.18
C SER A 111 -2.64 5.76 0.01
N ASN A 112 -2.68 6.75 -0.88
CA ASN A 112 -1.76 6.89 -2.02
C ASN A 112 -1.77 8.34 -2.50
N ASP A 113 -0.79 8.73 -3.32
CA ASP A 113 -0.75 10.07 -3.91
C ASP A 113 -2.01 10.33 -4.76
N ILE A 114 -2.90 11.17 -4.23
CA ILE A 114 -4.17 11.54 -4.87
C ILE A 114 -3.95 12.32 -6.19
N MET A 115 -2.76 12.90 -6.38
CA MET A 115 -2.41 13.67 -7.58
C MET A 115 -1.99 12.76 -8.75
N ARG A 116 -1.65 11.50 -8.50
CA ARG A 116 -1.21 10.53 -9.51
C ARG A 116 -2.35 9.61 -9.94
N SER A 117 -2.33 9.22 -11.20
CA SER A 117 -3.25 8.19 -11.72
C SER A 117 -2.76 6.80 -11.30
N ALA A 118 -3.66 5.95 -10.83
CA ALA A 118 -3.35 4.56 -10.51
C ALA A 118 -2.85 3.75 -11.74
N VAL A 119 -3.15 4.19 -12.94
CA VAL A 119 -2.80 3.52 -14.21
C VAL A 119 -1.45 3.99 -14.76
N GLY A 120 -0.79 5.00 -14.12
CA GLY A 120 0.50 5.51 -14.60
C GLY A 120 0.44 6.32 -15.91
N ALA A 121 -0.73 6.41 -16.56
CA ALA A 121 -0.88 7.24 -17.74
C ALA A 121 -0.73 8.72 -17.38
N PRO A 122 -0.02 9.53 -18.17
CA PRO A 122 -0.02 10.97 -18.02
C PRO A 122 -1.46 11.45 -18.18
N SER A 123 -2.08 11.84 -17.07
CA SER A 123 -3.42 12.41 -17.10
C SER A 123 -3.35 13.77 -17.78
N GLY A 124 -4.14 13.96 -18.81
CA GLY A 124 -4.31 15.26 -19.45
C GLY A 124 -4.66 16.35 -18.42
N GLY A 125 -4.47 17.62 -18.76
CA GLY A 125 -4.63 18.76 -17.85
C GLY A 125 -5.95 18.76 -17.07
N LEU A 126 -7.06 18.38 -17.69
CA LEU A 126 -8.39 18.26 -17.04
C LEU A 126 -8.41 17.22 -15.92
N GLY A 127 -7.78 16.06 -16.12
CA GLY A 127 -7.71 15.04 -15.07
C GLY A 127 -6.87 15.48 -13.86
N ARG A 128 -5.81 16.26 -14.08
CA ARG A 128 -4.98 16.85 -13.02
C ARG A 128 -5.77 17.92 -12.25
N LEU A 129 -6.50 18.79 -12.96
CA LEU A 129 -7.36 19.81 -12.35
C LEU A 129 -8.43 19.17 -11.46
N GLY A 130 -9.12 18.14 -11.95
CA GLY A 130 -10.14 17.42 -11.17
C GLY A 130 -9.59 16.78 -9.90
N ARG A 131 -8.39 16.18 -9.96
CA ARG A 131 -7.73 15.62 -8.77
C ARG A 131 -7.30 16.71 -7.78
N THR A 132 -6.75 17.82 -8.28
CA THR A 132 -6.38 18.96 -7.43
C THR A 132 -7.62 19.55 -6.74
N ALA A 133 -8.73 19.69 -7.47
CA ALA A 133 -9.99 20.18 -6.91
C ALA A 133 -10.52 19.22 -5.83
N MET A 134 -10.50 17.91 -6.08
CA MET A 134 -10.90 16.91 -5.09
C MET A 134 -10.00 16.95 -3.85
N ALA A 135 -8.68 16.99 -4.02
CA ALA A 135 -7.74 17.07 -2.90
C ALA A 135 -7.99 18.32 -2.03
N ARG A 136 -8.19 19.49 -2.65
CA ARG A 136 -8.54 20.73 -1.95
C ARG A 136 -9.88 20.65 -1.24
N LEU A 137 -10.87 20.02 -1.88
CA LEU A 137 -12.20 19.82 -1.32
C LEU A 137 -12.11 18.99 -0.04
N LEU A 138 -11.44 17.83 -0.09
CA LEU A 138 -11.24 16.96 1.06
C LEU A 138 -10.47 17.67 2.18
N ALA A 139 -9.41 18.42 1.83
CA ALA A 139 -8.61 19.16 2.80
C ALA A 139 -9.40 20.26 3.54
N ARG A 140 -10.36 20.90 2.86
CA ARG A 140 -11.24 21.92 3.48
C ARG A 140 -12.29 21.28 4.35
N ASP A 141 -12.91 20.20 3.87
CA ASP A 141 -14.05 19.54 4.52
C ASP A 141 -13.63 18.69 5.73
N ALA A 142 -12.42 18.14 5.73
CA ALA A 142 -11.94 17.23 6.76
C ALA A 142 -11.89 17.89 8.15
N ASP A 143 -12.34 17.16 9.16
CA ASP A 143 -11.93 17.38 10.54
C ASP A 143 -10.48 16.89 10.73
N HIS A 144 -10.14 15.72 10.15
CA HIS A 144 -8.76 15.29 10.00
C HIS A 144 -8.48 14.63 8.65
N LEU A 145 -7.27 14.90 8.12
CA LEU A 145 -6.65 14.13 7.04
C LEU A 145 -5.63 13.17 7.65
N VAL A 146 -5.84 11.88 7.53
CA VAL A 146 -4.87 10.86 7.93
C VAL A 146 -4.07 10.43 6.71
N LEU A 147 -2.80 10.73 6.70
CA LEU A 147 -1.87 10.39 5.64
C LEU A 147 -1.06 9.15 6.05
N VAL A 148 -0.93 8.17 5.16
CA VAL A 148 -0.18 6.93 5.46
C VAL A 148 1.34 7.09 5.35
N SER A 149 1.80 8.27 4.92
CA SER A 149 3.22 8.56 4.69
C SER A 149 3.47 10.06 4.82
N PRO A 150 4.63 10.48 5.40
CA PRO A 150 5.01 11.89 5.50
C PRO A 150 5.09 12.58 4.13
N ILE A 151 5.57 11.90 3.09
CA ILE A 151 5.69 12.45 1.74
C ILE A 151 4.35 12.92 1.16
N LEU A 152 3.22 12.37 1.61
CA LEU A 152 1.90 12.81 1.20
C LEU A 152 1.54 14.17 1.78
N ALA A 153 2.15 14.59 2.88
CA ALA A 153 1.94 15.90 3.49
C ALA A 153 2.49 17.03 2.61
N ASP A 154 3.47 16.74 1.76
CA ASP A 154 4.04 17.70 0.81
C ASP A 154 3.09 18.02 -0.36
N THR A 155 1.92 17.37 -0.42
CA THR A 155 0.89 17.66 -1.42
C THR A 155 0.41 19.09 -1.25
N PRO A 156 0.60 20.00 -2.23
CA PRO A 156 0.25 21.43 -2.06
C PRO A 156 -1.22 21.68 -1.72
N ALA A 157 -2.11 20.76 -2.13
CA ALA A 157 -3.53 20.84 -1.80
C ALA A 157 -3.82 20.66 -0.30
N PHE A 158 -2.93 20.05 0.47
CA PHE A 158 -3.07 19.78 1.90
C PHE A 158 -2.42 20.83 2.79
N ALA A 159 -1.62 21.76 2.24
CA ALA A 159 -0.89 22.77 3.00
C ALA A 159 -1.77 23.61 3.94
N GLY A 160 -3.01 23.93 3.53
CA GLY A 160 -3.98 24.64 4.37
C GLY A 160 -4.44 23.82 5.57
N ALA A 161 -4.74 22.54 5.36
CA ALA A 161 -5.13 21.62 6.43
C ALA A 161 -3.96 21.34 7.39
N ALA A 162 -2.73 21.24 6.87
CA ALA A 162 -1.53 21.08 7.70
C ALA A 162 -1.32 22.30 8.63
N ARG A 163 -1.42 23.54 8.11
CA ARG A 163 -1.34 24.75 8.94
C ARG A 163 -2.45 24.84 9.98
N ALA A 164 -3.62 24.28 9.69
CA ALA A 164 -4.75 24.22 10.62
C ALA A 164 -4.65 23.06 11.65
N GLY A 165 -3.56 22.31 11.67
CA GLY A 165 -3.37 21.17 12.58
C GLY A 165 -4.29 19.96 12.29
N LYS A 166 -4.89 19.89 11.08
CA LYS A 166 -5.81 18.82 10.70
C LYS A 166 -5.13 17.59 10.09
N VAL A 167 -3.85 17.65 9.82
CA VAL A 167 -3.09 16.53 9.21
C VAL A 167 -2.44 15.69 10.29
N ALA A 168 -2.70 14.38 10.23
CA ALA A 168 -2.01 13.38 11.03
C ALA A 168 -1.33 12.36 10.09
N VAL A 169 -0.11 11.96 10.40
CA VAL A 169 0.58 10.90 9.70
C VAL A 169 0.47 9.62 10.53
N ILE A 170 -0.26 8.64 10.01
CA ILE A 170 -0.42 7.33 10.65
C ILE A 170 -0.10 6.25 9.59
N PRO A 171 1.11 5.69 9.62
CA PRO A 171 1.53 4.62 8.71
C PRO A 171 0.63 3.38 8.80
N ASN A 172 0.77 2.49 7.83
CA ASN A 172 0.19 1.16 7.94
C ASN A 172 0.91 0.39 9.05
N GLY A 173 0.20 -0.54 9.68
CA GLY A 173 0.77 -1.48 10.65
C GLY A 173 0.78 -2.91 10.10
N ILE A 174 1.55 -3.76 10.77
CA ILE A 174 1.63 -5.18 10.50
C ILE A 174 1.66 -5.98 11.82
N ASP A 175 1.03 -7.15 11.80
CA ASP A 175 1.26 -8.17 12.81
C ASP A 175 2.53 -8.93 12.43
N ALA A 176 3.65 -8.59 13.09
CA ALA A 176 4.94 -9.17 12.79
C ALA A 176 5.01 -10.64 13.23
N ASP A 177 4.35 -11.02 14.31
CA ASP A 177 4.35 -12.41 14.80
C ASP A 177 3.52 -13.30 13.89
N ALA A 178 2.34 -12.86 13.47
CA ALA A 178 1.56 -13.55 12.45
C ALA A 178 2.33 -13.66 11.12
N ALA A 179 3.06 -12.63 10.73
CA ALA A 179 3.89 -12.64 9.52
C ALA A 179 5.01 -13.70 9.61
N ARG A 180 5.72 -13.78 10.74
CA ARG A 180 6.75 -14.79 11.00
C ARG A 180 6.17 -16.21 11.05
N PHE A 181 5.01 -16.38 11.70
CA PHE A 181 4.30 -17.66 11.70
C PHE A 181 3.90 -18.11 10.30
N LEU A 182 3.40 -17.19 9.46
CA LEU A 182 3.03 -17.48 8.07
C LEU A 182 4.25 -17.71 7.16
N ALA A 183 5.43 -17.28 7.58
CA ALA A 183 6.69 -17.49 6.88
C ALA A 183 7.30 -18.88 7.13
N ASP A 184 6.92 -19.54 8.21
CA ASP A 184 7.33 -20.90 8.58
C ASP A 184 6.57 -21.93 7.70
N GLY A 185 6.91 -21.94 6.42
CA GLY A 185 6.32 -22.78 5.40
C GLY A 185 7.39 -23.42 4.51
N PRO A 186 7.00 -24.37 3.66
CA PRO A 186 7.93 -25.03 2.75
C PRO A 186 8.54 -24.02 1.78
N VAL A 187 9.77 -24.29 1.34
CA VAL A 187 10.46 -23.47 0.32
C VAL A 187 9.57 -23.38 -0.93
N PRO A 188 9.11 -22.18 -1.32
CA PRO A 188 8.04 -22.06 -2.31
C PRO A 188 8.51 -22.17 -3.76
N HIS A 189 9.81 -22.11 -4.01
CA HIS A 189 10.37 -22.12 -5.35
C HIS A 189 11.69 -22.89 -5.44
N ARG A 190 11.89 -23.63 -6.54
CA ARG A 190 13.06 -24.47 -6.79
C ARG A 190 14.43 -23.77 -6.73
N TRP A 191 14.45 -22.44 -6.89
CA TRP A 191 15.68 -21.64 -6.84
C TRP A 191 16.05 -21.21 -5.41
N MET A 192 15.11 -21.13 -4.51
CA MET A 192 15.30 -20.65 -3.14
C MET A 192 16.04 -21.68 -2.28
N GLY A 193 16.84 -21.21 -1.33
CA GLY A 193 17.69 -22.06 -0.48
C GLY A 193 18.82 -22.78 -1.24
N ARG A 194 19.20 -22.29 -2.41
CA ARG A 194 20.26 -22.84 -3.29
C ARG A 194 21.10 -21.72 -3.89
N THR A 195 22.30 -22.09 -4.37
CA THR A 195 23.10 -21.19 -5.21
C THR A 195 22.66 -21.28 -6.67
N PRO A 196 22.66 -20.17 -7.40
CA PRO A 196 22.97 -18.79 -7.00
C PRO A 196 21.83 -18.13 -6.19
N PRO A 197 22.13 -17.03 -5.42
CA PRO A 197 21.18 -16.36 -4.56
C PRO A 197 20.00 -15.77 -5.34
N VAL A 198 18.84 -15.64 -4.65
CA VAL A 198 17.58 -15.19 -5.21
C VAL A 198 17.21 -13.81 -4.68
N ILE A 199 17.00 -12.87 -5.60
CA ILE A 199 16.39 -11.57 -5.34
C ILE A 199 14.90 -11.68 -5.59
N LEU A 200 14.09 -11.17 -4.66
CA LEU A 200 12.63 -11.16 -4.76
C LEU A 200 12.09 -9.74 -4.91
N ALA A 201 11.18 -9.54 -5.84
CA ALA A 201 10.35 -8.34 -5.93
C ALA A 201 8.87 -8.71 -5.93
N ILE A 202 8.01 -7.89 -5.32
CA ILE A 202 6.58 -8.17 -5.20
C ILE A 202 5.76 -6.92 -5.57
N GLY A 203 4.79 -7.08 -6.48
CA GLY A 203 3.85 -6.03 -6.83
C GLY A 203 3.20 -6.24 -8.18
N ARG A 204 2.09 -5.56 -8.42
CA ARG A 204 1.42 -5.60 -9.75
C ARG A 204 2.41 -5.22 -10.85
N LEU A 205 2.39 -5.92 -11.97
CA LEU A 205 3.24 -5.60 -13.12
C LEU A 205 2.74 -4.32 -13.81
N ALA A 206 3.03 -3.17 -13.21
CA ALA A 206 2.60 -1.84 -13.65
C ALA A 206 3.78 -0.87 -13.65
N LEU A 207 3.69 0.19 -14.47
CA LEU A 207 4.73 1.23 -14.56
C LEU A 207 5.15 1.79 -13.20
N GLN A 208 4.19 1.97 -12.29
CA GLN A 208 4.44 2.43 -10.92
C GLN A 208 5.52 1.60 -10.21
N LYS A 209 5.54 0.29 -10.42
CA LYS A 209 6.46 -0.65 -9.75
C LYS A 209 7.86 -0.69 -10.33
N ASN A 210 8.07 -0.04 -11.49
CA ASN A 210 9.41 0.18 -12.07
C ASN A 210 10.25 -1.07 -12.30
N PHE A 211 9.63 -2.19 -12.61
CA PHE A 211 10.36 -3.45 -12.87
C PHE A 211 11.28 -3.37 -14.09
N ALA A 212 11.04 -2.45 -15.01
CA ALA A 212 11.93 -2.24 -16.16
C ALA A 212 13.32 -1.77 -15.72
N THR A 213 13.43 -0.82 -14.78
CA THR A 213 14.72 -0.41 -14.20
C THR A 213 15.33 -1.52 -13.36
N LEU A 214 14.52 -2.30 -12.64
CA LEU A 214 15.01 -3.47 -11.91
C LEU A 214 15.66 -4.48 -12.84
N LEU A 215 15.08 -4.79 -14.00
CA LEU A 215 15.69 -5.69 -14.99
C LEU A 215 17.03 -5.16 -15.51
N ALA A 216 17.13 -3.85 -15.74
CA ALA A 216 18.39 -3.22 -16.14
C ALA A 216 19.45 -3.34 -15.02
N ALA A 217 19.08 -3.08 -13.77
CA ALA A 217 19.95 -3.25 -12.61
C ALA A 217 20.37 -4.71 -12.42
N PHE A 218 19.45 -5.64 -12.56
CA PHE A 218 19.74 -7.07 -12.47
C PHE A 218 20.69 -7.53 -13.56
N ALA A 219 20.56 -7.03 -14.79
CA ALA A 219 21.51 -7.32 -15.87
C ALA A 219 22.93 -6.80 -15.57
N ILE A 220 23.05 -5.64 -14.90
CA ILE A 220 24.36 -5.12 -14.44
C ILE A 220 24.93 -6.07 -13.37
N LEU A 221 24.16 -6.43 -12.37
CA LEU A 221 24.56 -7.36 -11.31
C LEU A 221 25.00 -8.72 -11.87
N ARG A 222 24.23 -9.28 -12.83
CA ARG A 222 24.53 -10.58 -13.44
C ARG A 222 25.85 -10.63 -14.19
N ARG A 223 26.35 -9.50 -14.70
CA ARG A 223 27.71 -9.43 -15.28
C ARG A 223 28.82 -9.56 -14.22
N GLN A 224 28.52 -9.22 -12.96
CA GLN A 224 29.48 -9.24 -11.86
C GLN A 224 29.47 -10.55 -11.09
N ARG A 225 28.26 -11.13 -10.89
CA ARG A 225 28.08 -12.37 -10.11
C ARG A 225 26.84 -13.16 -10.52
N PRO A 226 26.79 -14.46 -10.30
CA PRO A 226 25.58 -15.27 -10.44
C PRO A 226 24.50 -14.80 -9.45
N ALA A 227 23.27 -14.63 -9.93
CA ALA A 227 22.10 -14.35 -9.13
C ALA A 227 20.83 -14.73 -9.92
N ARG A 228 19.69 -14.83 -9.26
CA ARG A 228 18.37 -15.06 -9.85
C ARG A 228 17.38 -13.99 -9.38
N LEU A 229 16.38 -13.70 -10.20
CA LEU A 229 15.35 -12.72 -9.91
C LEU A 229 13.97 -13.36 -10.03
N ILE A 230 13.16 -13.23 -8.99
CA ILE A 230 11.74 -13.61 -9.00
C ILE A 230 10.91 -12.34 -8.80
N ILE A 231 9.91 -12.14 -9.65
CA ILE A 231 8.95 -11.04 -9.51
C ILE A 231 7.55 -11.62 -9.35
N LEU A 232 6.98 -11.51 -8.16
CA LEU A 232 5.60 -11.92 -7.87
C LEU A 232 4.62 -10.79 -8.15
N GLY A 233 3.49 -11.10 -8.74
CA GLY A 233 2.38 -10.18 -8.87
C GLY A 233 1.52 -10.37 -10.11
N GLU A 234 0.34 -9.76 -10.04
CA GLU A 234 -0.64 -9.80 -11.13
C GLU A 234 -0.12 -9.03 -12.35
N SER A 235 -0.21 -9.67 -13.51
CA SER A 235 -0.05 -9.00 -14.81
C SER A 235 -1.43 -8.59 -15.31
N ARG A 236 -1.68 -7.29 -15.37
CA ARG A 236 -2.79 -6.75 -16.15
C ARG A 236 -2.23 -6.32 -17.49
N ASP A 237 -2.95 -6.62 -18.54
CA ASP A 237 -2.53 -6.33 -19.91
C ASP A 237 -1.29 -7.16 -20.37
N ARG A 238 -0.45 -6.57 -21.21
CA ARG A 238 0.74 -7.22 -21.77
C ARG A 238 2.03 -6.97 -20.99
N ALA A 239 1.95 -6.50 -19.74
CA ALA A 239 3.13 -6.10 -18.96
C ALA A 239 4.11 -7.26 -18.73
N CYS A 240 3.59 -8.49 -18.48
CA CYS A 240 4.43 -9.67 -18.35
C CYS A 240 5.24 -9.96 -19.63
N TYR A 241 4.60 -9.88 -20.80
CA TYR A 241 5.28 -10.09 -22.09
C TYR A 241 6.36 -9.03 -22.32
N SER A 242 6.11 -7.77 -21.98
CA SER A 242 7.08 -6.69 -22.09
C SER A 242 8.30 -6.94 -21.22
N LEU A 243 8.13 -7.37 -19.96
CA LEU A 243 9.24 -7.69 -19.07
C LEU A 243 10.05 -8.91 -19.56
N ARG A 244 9.38 -9.96 -20.05
CA ARG A 244 10.06 -11.13 -20.64
C ARG A 244 10.86 -10.75 -21.89
N ALA A 245 10.31 -9.90 -22.76
CA ALA A 245 11.01 -9.41 -23.94
C ALA A 245 12.23 -8.57 -23.58
N GLN A 246 12.13 -7.71 -22.57
CA GLN A 246 13.24 -6.92 -22.04
C GLN A 246 14.31 -7.83 -21.43
N ALA A 247 13.92 -8.82 -20.63
CA ALA A 247 14.87 -9.79 -20.06
C ALA A 247 15.65 -10.55 -21.13
N LYS A 248 14.98 -10.96 -22.21
CA LYS A 248 15.61 -11.59 -23.36
C LYS A 248 16.62 -10.65 -24.03
N ALA A 249 16.26 -9.41 -24.27
CA ALA A 249 17.15 -8.41 -24.86
C ALA A 249 18.37 -8.10 -23.99
N LEU A 250 18.23 -8.21 -22.65
CA LEU A 250 19.30 -8.01 -21.68
C LEU A 250 20.14 -9.28 -21.42
N GLY A 251 19.78 -10.43 -21.99
CA GLY A 251 20.49 -11.71 -21.79
C GLY A 251 20.32 -12.33 -20.40
N ILE A 252 19.21 -12.04 -19.71
CA ILE A 252 18.92 -12.50 -18.34
C ILE A 252 17.64 -13.35 -18.25
N ALA A 253 17.10 -13.80 -19.39
CA ALA A 253 15.82 -14.51 -19.44
C ALA A 253 15.78 -15.81 -18.62
N ASP A 254 16.89 -16.55 -18.59
CA ASP A 254 17.01 -17.84 -17.88
C ASP A 254 17.16 -17.67 -16.36
N ASP A 255 17.51 -16.45 -15.90
CA ASP A 255 17.67 -16.10 -14.49
C ASP A 255 16.48 -15.27 -13.94
N LEU A 256 15.43 -15.06 -14.75
CA LEU A 256 14.19 -14.37 -14.37
C LEU A 256 13.01 -15.33 -14.31
N ASP A 257 12.26 -15.31 -13.21
CA ASP A 257 10.94 -15.94 -13.16
C ASP A 257 9.83 -14.96 -12.77
N LEU A 258 8.66 -15.16 -13.37
CA LEU A 258 7.43 -14.38 -13.17
C LEU A 258 6.28 -15.36 -12.86
N PRO A 259 6.21 -15.92 -11.64
CA PRO A 259 5.22 -16.94 -11.29
C PRO A 259 3.78 -16.42 -11.24
N GLY A 260 3.58 -15.10 -11.20
CA GLY A 260 2.27 -14.49 -11.02
C GLY A 260 1.96 -14.16 -9.56
N THR A 261 0.69 -14.24 -9.19
CA THR A 261 0.22 -13.99 -7.81
C THR A 261 0.32 -15.23 -6.95
N VAL A 262 0.59 -15.01 -5.67
CA VAL A 262 0.61 -16.05 -4.63
C VAL A 262 -0.30 -15.62 -3.48
N ASP A 263 -0.90 -16.57 -2.78
CA ASP A 263 -1.80 -16.28 -1.65
C ASP A 263 -1.02 -15.85 -0.40
N ASN A 264 0.13 -16.46 -0.16
CA ASN A 264 1.01 -16.13 0.96
C ASN A 264 2.41 -15.75 0.44
N VAL A 265 2.80 -14.49 0.69
CA VAL A 265 4.11 -13.95 0.28
C VAL A 265 5.22 -14.21 1.30
N PHE A 266 4.86 -14.53 2.55
CA PHE A 266 5.83 -14.60 3.64
C PHE A 266 6.88 -15.72 3.47
N PRO A 267 6.55 -16.96 3.04
CA PRO A 267 7.57 -17.96 2.75
C PRO A 267 8.52 -17.52 1.61
N TRP A 268 8.00 -16.77 0.62
CA TRP A 268 8.84 -16.24 -0.46
C TRP A 268 9.82 -15.19 0.05
N LEU A 269 9.37 -14.30 0.93
CA LEU A 269 10.22 -13.28 1.55
C LEU A 269 11.26 -13.90 2.48
N ALA A 270 10.87 -14.88 3.30
CA ALA A 270 11.76 -15.54 4.26
C ALA A 270 12.87 -16.37 3.59
N HIS A 271 12.60 -16.92 2.39
CA HIS A 271 13.58 -17.73 1.65
C HIS A 271 14.32 -16.93 0.56
N ALA A 272 14.06 -15.64 0.43
CA ALA A 272 14.80 -14.77 -0.48
C ALA A 272 16.11 -14.29 0.18
N ASP A 273 17.18 -14.17 -0.61
CA ASP A 273 18.46 -13.64 -0.14
C ASP A 273 18.45 -12.11 -0.07
N ALA A 274 17.61 -11.47 -0.88
CA ALA A 274 17.32 -10.03 -0.80
C ALA A 274 15.92 -9.71 -1.36
N PHE A 275 15.28 -8.71 -0.80
CA PHE A 275 14.04 -8.12 -1.32
C PHE A 275 14.30 -6.77 -1.96
N VAL A 276 13.65 -6.46 -3.10
CA VAL A 276 13.77 -5.16 -3.77
C VAL A 276 12.41 -4.53 -4.05
N LEU A 277 12.26 -3.26 -3.67
CA LEU A 277 11.11 -2.42 -3.98
C LEU A 277 11.52 -1.24 -4.86
N PRO A 278 11.53 -1.40 -6.20
CA PRO A 278 12.06 -0.40 -7.14
C PRO A 278 11.07 0.70 -7.51
N SER A 279 9.94 0.82 -6.84
CA SER A 279 8.78 1.62 -7.21
C SER A 279 9.11 3.10 -7.46
N TRP A 280 8.55 3.69 -8.52
CA TRP A 280 8.59 5.13 -8.76
C TRP A 280 7.87 5.93 -7.68
N TRP A 281 6.76 5.41 -7.16
CA TRP A 281 5.99 6.01 -6.07
C TRP A 281 5.11 4.97 -5.38
N GLU A 282 4.86 5.18 -4.10
CA GLU A 282 3.91 4.46 -3.26
C GLU A 282 3.17 5.43 -2.34
N GLY A 283 2.13 4.95 -1.66
CA GLY A 283 1.62 5.62 -0.48
C GLY A 283 2.37 5.16 0.76
N SER A 284 2.06 3.95 1.21
CA SER A 284 2.80 3.19 2.22
C SER A 284 2.82 1.73 1.75
N PRO A 285 3.98 1.23 1.32
CA PRO A 285 4.08 -0.09 0.69
C PRO A 285 3.99 -1.21 1.74
N ASN A 286 2.85 -1.90 1.81
CA ASN A 286 2.65 -3.02 2.74
C ASN A 286 3.73 -4.10 2.58
N VAL A 287 4.12 -4.38 1.33
CA VAL A 287 5.14 -5.39 1.04
C VAL A 287 6.50 -5.06 1.66
N LEU A 288 6.80 -3.78 1.92
CA LEU A 288 8.02 -3.40 2.63
C LEU A 288 7.91 -3.76 4.12
N LEU A 289 6.75 -3.52 4.74
CA LEU A 289 6.48 -3.99 6.11
C LEU A 289 6.53 -5.52 6.20
N GLU A 290 5.99 -6.21 5.20
CA GLU A 290 6.01 -7.67 5.10
C GLU A 290 7.45 -8.20 5.01
N ALA A 291 8.30 -7.56 4.20
CA ALA A 291 9.73 -7.89 4.09
C ALA A 291 10.49 -7.63 5.40
N MET A 292 10.20 -6.49 6.06
CA MET A 292 10.79 -6.16 7.36
C MET A 292 10.39 -7.17 8.45
N ALA A 293 9.15 -7.64 8.46
CA ALA A 293 8.65 -8.57 9.46
C ALA A 293 9.37 -9.93 9.46
N VAL A 294 9.87 -10.36 8.31
CA VAL A 294 10.65 -11.60 8.16
C VAL A 294 12.16 -11.36 8.05
N ASP A 295 12.60 -10.15 8.32
CA ASP A 295 14.01 -9.74 8.42
C ASP A 295 14.86 -10.05 7.18
N VAL A 296 14.28 -10.00 5.97
CA VAL A 296 15.05 -10.16 4.73
C VAL A 296 15.86 -8.88 4.42
N PRO A 297 17.11 -8.97 3.88
CA PRO A 297 17.85 -7.78 3.44
C PRO A 297 17.09 -7.00 2.35
N ILE A 298 17.00 -5.67 2.49
CA ILE A 298 16.11 -4.83 1.67
C ILE A 298 16.89 -3.81 0.85
N VAL A 299 16.51 -3.67 -0.43
CA VAL A 299 16.80 -2.49 -1.27
C VAL A 299 15.48 -1.83 -1.64
N ALA A 300 15.31 -0.54 -1.39
CA ALA A 300 14.10 0.19 -1.74
C ALA A 300 14.39 1.52 -2.43
N SER A 301 13.48 1.94 -3.30
CA SER A 301 13.52 3.28 -3.87
C SER A 301 13.20 4.34 -2.80
N ARG A 302 13.95 5.44 -2.77
CA ARG A 302 13.69 6.60 -1.88
C ARG A 302 12.30 7.21 -2.09
N SER A 303 11.76 7.09 -3.30
CA SER A 303 10.43 7.59 -3.68
C SER A 303 9.28 6.62 -3.40
N ALA A 304 9.56 5.43 -2.85
CA ALA A 304 8.54 4.44 -2.54
C ALA A 304 7.79 4.77 -1.24
N GLY A 305 7.01 5.84 -1.25
CA GLY A 305 6.17 6.27 -0.12
C GLY A 305 7.00 6.60 1.12
N ASN A 306 6.72 5.92 2.23
CA ASN A 306 7.46 6.07 3.48
C ASN A 306 8.66 5.12 3.61
N ALA A 307 9.23 4.61 2.52
CA ALA A 307 10.37 3.69 2.58
C ALA A 307 11.58 4.30 3.31
N VAL A 308 11.81 5.62 3.19
CA VAL A 308 12.88 6.32 3.90
C VAL A 308 12.70 6.21 5.42
N ASP A 309 11.48 6.45 5.90
CA ASP A 309 11.17 6.36 7.34
C ASP A 309 11.14 4.91 7.84
N LEU A 310 10.56 4.01 7.06
CA LEU A 310 10.50 2.58 7.39
C LEU A 310 11.92 2.00 7.57
N LEU A 311 12.82 2.30 6.64
CA LEU A 311 14.20 1.82 6.65
C LEU A 311 15.15 2.74 7.42
N ASP A 312 14.61 3.61 8.27
CA ASP A 312 15.37 4.48 9.15
C ASP A 312 16.52 5.21 8.42
N HIS A 313 16.16 5.91 7.34
CA HIS A 313 17.09 6.66 6.49
C HIS A 313 18.24 5.83 5.90
N GLY A 314 18.06 4.53 5.77
CA GLY A 314 19.04 3.59 5.20
C GLY A 314 19.80 2.77 6.25
N ARG A 315 19.47 2.90 7.55
CA ARG A 315 20.09 2.09 8.62
C ARG A 315 19.53 0.66 8.69
N CYS A 316 18.31 0.46 8.21
CA CYS A 316 17.58 -0.82 8.24
C CYS A 316 17.35 -1.43 6.85
N GLY A 317 18.11 -1.00 5.85
CA GLY A 317 18.05 -1.42 4.45
C GLY A 317 18.59 -0.33 3.53
N LEU A 318 18.93 -0.66 2.30
CA LEU A 318 19.56 0.27 1.36
C LEU A 318 18.51 1.07 0.57
N LEU A 319 18.76 2.37 0.39
CA LEU A 319 17.88 3.30 -0.31
C LEU A 319 18.56 3.81 -1.59
N VAL A 320 17.89 3.67 -2.73
CA VAL A 320 18.40 4.05 -4.05
C VAL A 320 17.47 5.01 -4.79
N ASP A 321 17.99 5.74 -5.76
CA ASP A 321 17.15 6.46 -6.72
C ASP A 321 16.47 5.43 -7.67
N PRO A 322 15.15 5.49 -7.88
CA PRO A 322 14.45 4.56 -8.77
C PRO A 322 14.88 4.63 -10.23
N ALA A 323 15.51 5.73 -10.67
CA ALA A 323 16.01 5.89 -12.02
C ALA A 323 17.42 5.31 -12.20
N ASP A 324 18.18 5.10 -11.11
CA ASP A 324 19.58 4.68 -11.16
C ASP A 324 19.72 3.15 -11.08
N ALA A 325 19.77 2.51 -12.25
CA ALA A 325 19.95 1.07 -12.35
C ALA A 325 21.34 0.61 -11.84
N ALA A 326 22.37 1.45 -11.95
CA ALA A 326 23.72 1.09 -11.49
C ALA A 326 23.78 1.10 -9.95
N ALA A 327 23.30 2.18 -9.31
CA ALA A 327 23.21 2.23 -7.84
C ALA A 327 22.31 1.11 -7.27
N MET A 328 21.24 0.74 -7.98
CA MET A 328 20.39 -0.38 -7.58
C MET A 328 21.12 -1.71 -7.68
N ALA A 329 21.93 -1.93 -8.74
CA ALA A 329 22.75 -3.13 -8.89
C ALA A 329 23.81 -3.24 -7.77
N ASP A 330 24.49 -2.15 -7.46
CA ASP A 330 25.48 -2.10 -6.38
C ASP A 330 24.85 -2.35 -5.01
N ALA A 331 23.68 -1.77 -4.76
CA ALA A 331 22.93 -2.01 -3.52
C ALA A 331 22.49 -3.48 -3.40
N LEU A 332 22.02 -4.09 -4.49
CA LEU A 332 21.69 -5.52 -4.52
C LEU A 332 22.92 -6.39 -4.28
N ALA A 333 24.07 -6.07 -4.91
CA ALA A 333 25.32 -6.79 -4.69
C ALA A 333 25.73 -6.79 -3.21
N ARG A 334 25.62 -5.64 -2.54
CA ARG A 334 25.91 -5.48 -1.09
C ARG A 334 24.94 -6.26 -0.21
N GLN A 335 23.64 -6.29 -0.54
CA GLN A 335 22.65 -7.04 0.24
C GLN A 335 22.76 -8.56 0.06
N LEU A 336 23.33 -9.02 -1.06
CA LEU A 336 23.63 -10.44 -1.29
C LEU A 336 24.96 -10.89 -0.67
N ASP A 337 25.74 -10.00 -0.10
CA ASP A 337 26.94 -10.31 0.64
C ASP A 337 26.65 -10.35 2.14
N LEU A 338 26.70 -11.52 2.75
CA LEU A 338 26.37 -11.72 4.16
C LEU A 338 27.23 -10.86 5.11
N ALA A 339 28.44 -10.48 4.70
CA ALA A 339 29.32 -9.64 5.50
C ALA A 339 28.90 -8.15 5.50
N THR A 340 28.17 -7.70 4.50
CA THR A 340 27.77 -6.29 4.32
C THR A 340 26.26 -6.07 4.30
N ALA A 341 25.46 -7.15 4.34
CA ALA A 341 24.01 -7.08 4.32
C ALA A 341 23.45 -6.34 5.54
N ILE A 342 22.56 -5.38 5.27
CA ILE A 342 21.84 -4.63 6.29
C ILE A 342 20.43 -5.20 6.38
N ARG A 343 20.05 -5.64 7.59
CA ARG A 343 18.73 -6.19 7.88
C ARG A 343 17.88 -5.21 8.67
N PRO A 344 16.53 -5.31 8.57
CA PRO A 344 15.60 -4.48 9.34
C PRO A 344 15.73 -4.63 10.87
N GLY A 345 16.01 -5.85 11.37
CA GLY A 345 16.04 -6.13 12.80
C GLY A 345 14.73 -5.74 13.50
N ASP A 346 14.85 -5.21 14.71
CA ASP A 346 13.70 -4.83 15.56
C ASP A 346 12.98 -3.55 15.08
N ARG A 347 13.42 -2.95 13.94
CA ARG A 347 12.77 -1.75 13.39
C ARG A 347 11.29 -1.96 13.10
N ILE A 348 10.89 -3.18 12.78
CA ILE A 348 9.50 -3.52 12.49
C ILE A 348 8.55 -3.30 13.68
N ASP A 349 9.03 -3.40 14.91
CA ASP A 349 8.21 -3.25 16.12
C ASP A 349 7.60 -1.85 16.25
N HIS A 350 8.24 -0.83 15.68
CA HIS A 350 7.67 0.52 15.61
C HIS A 350 6.43 0.63 14.70
N PHE A 351 6.17 -0.39 13.89
CA PHE A 351 5.05 -0.45 12.95
C PHE A 351 4.09 -1.59 13.28
N GLY A 352 4.13 -2.09 14.51
CA GLY A 352 3.21 -3.09 15.02
C GLY A 352 1.76 -2.58 15.11
N LEU A 353 0.81 -3.50 15.29
CA LEU A 353 -0.62 -3.18 15.35
C LEU A 353 -0.96 -2.32 16.58
N ASP A 354 -0.24 -2.47 17.69
CA ASP A 354 -0.40 -1.62 18.87
C ASP A 354 -0.06 -0.16 18.58
N ALA A 355 1.06 0.09 17.91
CA ALA A 355 1.46 1.44 17.54
C ALA A 355 0.43 2.10 16.59
N LEU A 356 -0.10 1.33 15.62
CA LEU A 356 -1.16 1.76 14.72
C LEU A 356 -2.42 2.13 15.50
N SER A 357 -2.93 1.22 16.33
CA SER A 357 -4.18 1.40 17.06
C SER A 357 -4.09 2.53 18.08
N ASP A 358 -2.97 2.68 18.80
CA ASP A 358 -2.72 3.78 19.73
C ASP A 358 -2.73 5.15 19.01
N ALA A 359 -2.12 5.23 17.83
CA ALA A 359 -2.15 6.47 17.04
C ALA A 359 -3.57 6.85 16.61
N TRP A 360 -4.37 5.85 16.20
CA TRP A 360 -5.76 6.10 15.85
C TRP A 360 -6.63 6.43 17.06
N VAL A 361 -6.46 5.75 18.18
CA VAL A 361 -7.22 6.06 19.42
C VAL A 361 -6.93 7.48 19.89
N ARG A 362 -5.67 7.94 19.84
CA ARG A 362 -5.31 9.34 20.15
C ARG A 362 -5.99 10.35 19.23
N LEU A 363 -6.09 10.04 17.93
CA LEU A 363 -6.75 10.92 16.96
C LEU A 363 -8.28 10.97 17.16
N LEU A 364 -8.88 9.87 17.60
CA LEU A 364 -10.34 9.73 17.73
C LEU A 364 -10.90 10.35 19.03
N ARG A 365 -10.07 10.53 20.01
CA ARG A 365 -10.38 11.30 21.25
C ARG A 365 -10.47 12.79 20.94
#